data_25f84b8e6d5db39a131d3186f18eea03
#
_entry.id   25f84b8e6d5db39a131d3186f18eea03
#
_cell.length_a   1.000
_cell.length_b   1.000
_cell.length_c   1.000
_cell.angle_alpha   90.00
_cell.angle_beta   90.00
_cell.angle_gamma   90.00
#
_symmetry.space_group_name_H-M   'P 1'
#
loop_
_entity.id
_entity.type
_entity.pdbx_description
1 polymer ?
#
loop_
_entity_poly.entity_id
_entity_poly.type
_entity_poly.pdbx_seq_one_letter_code
_entity_poly.pdbx_strand_id
1 'polypeptide(L)'
;MSFFRGRTTTTRANKISEFTVNTAEYGAVVPEIIGTVRTAGNVIYYDDFTAHEHRETHKAGKGGKSKQVSITYTYTVAVILGLCEGPISGIGKVWIGKNVHNYPADDIQLTLFDGKENQQPWAYTQGKHPEKALPYPGLAYMAGVIDLGDSGSMPSYNFEVKGRLLETGDGVDVNPADYIRYVLDKIGKKDMQIIGLDNYRKYCKEADLLISSPPDEDAKAAREVVNEIAKLTNAYVFWSNDKLKIVPLADRPVGSWAPDKTGITDLTADDFLPQSGGALVTYKRKDSSAIYNQFPVEFINRANGYEKESVSYEFTEDIKNYGVRAASVTNAHYVYTKERAVKIAEQLARNNRYERTQYTFKLDWSLCRLEVGDLVRLTDENSGIFEQVAVINGITEGTD
;
A
#
# COMPACT_ATOMS: atom_id res chain seq x y z
N MET A 1 81.24 7.51 13.56
CA MET A 1 80.15 6.67 13.09
C MET A 1 78.86 7.40 13.35
N SER A 2 78.22 7.95 12.33
CA SER A 2 76.88 8.64 12.47
C SER A 2 75.78 7.60 12.45
N PHE A 3 75.13 7.37 13.57
CA PHE A 3 73.92 6.49 13.65
C PHE A 3 72.75 7.19 12.98
N PHE A 4 72.39 6.83 11.75
CA PHE A 4 71.15 7.23 11.12
C PHE A 4 69.97 6.58 11.91
N ARG A 5 69.36 7.32 12.83
CA ARG A 5 68.09 6.96 13.45
C ARG A 5 66.99 6.97 12.36
N GLY A 6 66.35 5.85 12.16
CA GLY A 6 65.21 5.75 11.28
C GLY A 6 64.10 6.72 11.74
N ARG A 7 63.57 7.53 10.82
CA ARG A 7 62.48 8.51 11.11
C ARG A 7 61.13 7.82 11.05
N THR A 8 60.31 7.96 12.10
CA THR A 8 58.93 7.54 12.07
C THR A 8 58.08 8.75 11.70
N THR A 9 57.27 8.63 10.62
CA THR A 9 56.27 9.63 10.22
C THR A 9 54.92 9.07 10.53
N THR A 10 54.10 9.80 11.29
CA THR A 10 52.73 9.37 11.63
C THR A 10 51.73 10.27 10.93
N THR A 11 50.87 9.68 10.13
CA THR A 11 49.71 10.35 9.55
C THR A 11 48.49 9.86 10.30
N ARG A 12 47.63 10.79 10.78
CA ARG A 12 46.42 10.48 11.55
C ARG A 12 45.22 11.09 10.85
N ALA A 13 44.17 10.28 10.59
CA ALA A 13 42.89 10.78 10.15
C ALA A 13 42.21 11.57 11.26
N ASN A 14 41.38 12.54 10.92
CA ASN A 14 40.56 13.25 11.90
C ASN A 14 39.56 12.30 12.53
N LYS A 15 39.51 12.28 13.86
CA LYS A 15 38.53 11.52 14.62
C LYS A 15 37.19 12.28 14.64
N ILE A 16 36.10 11.62 14.20
CA ILE A 16 34.76 12.17 14.29
C ILE A 16 34.29 12.02 15.74
N SER A 17 33.79 13.10 16.33
CA SER A 17 33.34 13.14 17.73
C SER A 17 31.84 13.03 17.90
N GLU A 18 31.05 13.22 16.83
CA GLU A 18 29.60 13.27 16.89
C GLU A 18 28.98 12.33 15.85
N PHE A 19 27.89 11.66 16.24
CA PHE A 19 27.08 10.82 15.39
C PHE A 19 26.04 11.67 14.67
N THR A 20 25.91 11.48 13.36
CA THR A 20 24.91 12.19 12.55
C THR A 20 23.77 11.24 12.16
N VAL A 21 22.55 11.62 12.51
CA VAL A 21 21.32 10.88 12.21
C VAL A 21 20.52 11.67 11.17
N ASN A 22 20.21 11.04 10.04
CA ASN A 22 19.43 11.65 8.97
C ASN A 22 17.95 11.23 8.97
N THR A 23 17.57 10.26 9.81
CA THR A 23 16.25 9.59 9.79
C THR A 23 15.58 9.55 11.17
N ALA A 24 15.83 10.53 12.03
CA ALA A 24 15.14 10.69 13.32
C ALA A 24 14.12 11.83 13.20
N GLU A 25 12.84 11.50 13.19
CA GLU A 25 11.74 12.47 13.19
C GLU A 25 10.94 12.34 14.48
N TYR A 26 10.98 13.41 15.30
CA TYR A 26 10.18 13.48 16.52
C TYR A 26 8.73 13.79 16.18
N GLY A 27 7.81 12.96 16.72
CA GLY A 27 6.38 13.12 16.45
C GLY A 27 5.91 12.49 15.13
N ALA A 28 6.78 11.74 14.43
CA ALA A 28 6.36 10.95 13.28
C ALA A 28 5.26 9.96 13.68
N VAL A 29 4.23 9.85 12.83
CA VAL A 29 3.16 8.87 13.03
C VAL A 29 3.73 7.48 12.83
N VAL A 30 3.45 6.58 13.77
CA VAL A 30 3.80 5.16 13.63
C VAL A 30 2.82 4.54 12.63
N PRO A 31 3.27 4.08 11.46
CA PRO A 31 2.37 3.53 10.46
C PRO A 31 1.82 2.17 10.90
N GLU A 32 0.62 1.84 10.47
CA GLU A 32 0.09 0.49 10.56
C GLU A 32 0.22 -0.21 9.21
N ILE A 33 0.84 -1.39 9.19
CA ILE A 33 1.10 -2.13 7.95
C ILE A 33 0.21 -3.37 7.89
N ILE A 34 -0.61 -3.45 6.85
CA ILE A 34 -1.42 -4.61 6.47
C ILE A 34 -0.85 -5.16 5.17
N GLY A 35 -0.55 -6.48 5.14
CA GLY A 35 0.18 -7.09 4.04
C GLY A 35 1.69 -6.88 4.14
N THR A 36 2.39 -6.80 3.01
CA THR A 36 3.85 -6.67 2.95
C THR A 36 4.27 -5.40 2.22
N VAL A 37 4.97 -4.51 2.94
CA VAL A 37 5.32 -3.16 2.47
C VAL A 37 6.78 -2.84 2.81
N ARG A 38 7.44 -2.03 1.98
CA ARG A 38 8.74 -1.44 2.31
C ARG A 38 8.53 -0.14 3.09
N THR A 39 9.16 -0.04 4.27
CA THR A 39 9.14 1.17 5.10
C THR A 39 10.53 1.55 5.58
N ALA A 40 10.76 2.83 5.83
CA ALA A 40 11.99 3.33 6.42
C ALA A 40 12.01 3.07 7.92
N GLY A 41 13.18 2.78 8.48
CA GLY A 41 13.37 2.75 9.93
C GLY A 41 13.53 4.16 10.50
N ASN A 42 12.71 4.52 11.49
CA ASN A 42 12.86 5.76 12.24
C ASN A 42 13.73 5.53 13.47
N VAL A 43 14.82 6.30 13.65
CA VAL A 43 15.71 6.18 14.83
C VAL A 43 14.98 6.71 16.07
N ILE A 44 14.61 5.82 16.99
CA ILE A 44 13.95 6.16 18.25
C ILE A 44 14.89 6.13 19.46
N TYR A 45 16.05 5.50 19.30
CA TYR A 45 17.11 5.45 20.31
C TYR A 45 18.47 5.30 19.64
N TYR A 46 19.48 5.99 20.15
CA TYR A 46 20.89 5.73 19.88
C TYR A 46 21.75 6.04 21.10
N ASP A 47 22.85 5.28 21.25
CA ASP A 47 23.84 5.50 22.29
C ASP A 47 25.17 4.82 21.93
N ASP A 48 26.18 4.94 22.79
CA ASP A 48 27.47 4.25 22.69
C ASP A 48 28.19 4.45 21.34
N PHE A 49 28.15 5.69 20.78
CA PHE A 49 28.94 6.01 19.60
C PHE A 49 30.43 5.86 19.92
N THR A 50 31.07 4.83 19.34
CA THR A 50 32.42 4.41 19.68
C THR A 50 33.33 4.47 18.47
N ALA A 51 34.50 5.12 18.61
CA ALA A 51 35.55 5.14 17.60
C ALA A 51 36.58 4.02 17.86
N HIS A 52 36.83 3.20 16.85
CA HIS A 52 37.81 2.13 16.85
C HIS A 52 39.05 2.57 16.06
N GLU A 53 40.21 2.71 16.75
CA GLU A 53 41.48 3.12 16.12
C GLU A 53 42.14 1.93 15.39
N HIS A 54 42.44 2.09 14.12
CA HIS A 54 43.20 1.15 13.33
C HIS A 54 44.59 1.74 13.02
N ARG A 55 45.64 1.00 13.32
CA ARG A 55 46.99 1.42 13.18
C ARG A 55 47.75 0.49 12.22
N GLU A 56 48.16 1.04 11.08
CA GLU A 56 48.97 0.33 10.09
C GLU A 56 50.39 0.91 10.10
N THR A 57 51.39 0.03 10.03
CA THR A 57 52.78 0.44 10.00
C THR A 57 53.48 -0.14 8.76
N HIS A 58 53.91 0.73 7.87
CA HIS A 58 54.65 0.38 6.66
C HIS A 58 56.12 0.74 6.81
N LYS A 59 57.03 -0.14 6.30
CA LYS A 59 58.43 0.20 6.17
C LYS A 59 58.58 1.13 4.98
N ALA A 60 59.25 2.27 5.19
CA ALA A 60 59.46 3.29 4.16
C ALA A 60 60.95 3.56 3.98
N GLY A 61 61.34 3.93 2.75
CA GLY A 61 62.71 4.29 2.39
C GLY A 61 63.60 3.13 1.92
N LYS A 62 64.63 3.46 1.14
CA LYS A 62 65.59 2.52 0.57
C LYS A 62 66.38 1.86 1.72
N GLY A 63 66.12 0.56 1.97
CA GLY A 63 66.73 -0.21 3.08
C GLY A 63 65.87 -0.36 4.32
N GLY A 64 64.56 0.08 4.35
CA GLY A 64 63.57 -0.23 5.40
C GLY A 64 63.84 0.39 6.77
N LYS A 65 64.69 1.43 6.87
CA LYS A 65 65.07 2.06 8.15
C LYS A 65 64.07 3.10 8.66
N SER A 66 63.16 3.61 7.82
CA SER A 66 62.09 4.53 8.20
C SER A 66 60.78 3.80 8.30
N LYS A 67 59.89 4.23 9.21
CA LYS A 67 58.52 3.69 9.41
C LYS A 67 57.51 4.79 9.11
N GLN A 68 56.49 4.44 8.35
CA GLN A 68 55.31 5.27 8.17
C GLN A 68 54.15 4.60 8.93
N VAL A 69 53.54 5.34 9.84
CA VAL A 69 52.36 4.89 10.62
C VAL A 69 51.14 5.63 10.10
N SER A 70 50.13 4.90 9.65
CA SER A 70 48.82 5.43 9.30
C SER A 70 47.83 5.07 10.40
N ILE A 71 47.08 6.05 10.90
CA ILE A 71 46.04 5.86 11.89
C ILE A 71 44.74 6.28 11.27
N THR A 72 43.78 5.31 11.19
CA THR A 72 42.42 5.50 10.69
C THR A 72 41.42 5.11 11.77
N TYR A 73 40.17 5.49 11.60
CA TYR A 73 39.11 5.19 12.55
C TYR A 73 37.92 4.57 11.82
N THR A 74 37.30 3.56 12.44
CA THR A 74 35.92 3.12 12.14
C THR A 74 35.05 3.40 13.34
N TYR A 75 33.74 3.40 13.14
CA TYR A 75 32.79 3.80 14.16
C TYR A 75 31.68 2.78 14.28
N THR A 76 31.19 2.59 15.51
CA THR A 76 29.99 1.79 15.80
C THR A 76 29.03 2.61 16.66
N VAL A 77 27.73 2.30 16.57
CA VAL A 77 26.68 2.91 17.38
C VAL A 77 25.60 1.89 17.71
N ALA A 78 25.08 1.94 18.94
CA ALA A 78 23.90 1.18 19.33
C ALA A 78 22.64 1.94 18.92
N VAL A 79 21.70 1.31 18.19
CA VAL A 79 20.50 1.96 17.67
C VAL A 79 19.25 1.10 17.84
N ILE A 80 18.09 1.76 17.96
CA ILE A 80 16.76 1.17 17.80
C ILE A 80 16.05 1.91 16.68
N LEU A 81 15.60 1.17 15.66
CA LEU A 81 14.88 1.66 14.50
C LEU A 81 13.41 1.24 14.62
N GLY A 82 12.53 2.16 14.95
CA GLY A 82 11.08 1.94 14.97
C GLY A 82 10.57 1.74 13.56
N LEU A 83 9.65 0.80 13.36
CA LEU A 83 9.12 0.42 12.05
C LEU A 83 7.64 0.78 11.89
N CYS A 84 6.79 0.12 12.69
CA CYS A 84 5.34 0.23 12.55
C CYS A 84 4.61 -0.29 13.79
N GLU A 85 3.29 -0.12 13.84
CA GLU A 85 2.45 -0.73 14.88
C GLU A 85 2.51 -2.27 14.77
N GLY A 86 2.77 -2.92 15.90
CA GLY A 86 2.83 -4.39 16.00
C GLY A 86 1.51 -5.00 16.51
N PRO A 87 1.47 -6.33 16.64
CA PRO A 87 2.51 -7.26 16.23
C PRO A 87 2.57 -7.47 14.72
N ILE A 88 3.78 -7.69 14.20
CA ILE A 88 4.04 -8.00 12.80
C ILE A 88 4.40 -9.47 12.60
N SER A 89 4.25 -9.96 11.36
CA SER A 89 4.59 -11.34 11.01
C SER A 89 6.10 -11.56 10.80
N GLY A 90 6.84 -10.52 10.47
CA GLY A 90 8.29 -10.57 10.31
C GLY A 90 8.87 -9.56 9.33
N ILE A 91 10.14 -9.76 8.99
CA ILE A 91 10.88 -8.97 8.00
C ILE A 91 11.30 -9.89 6.85
N GLY A 92 11.22 -9.40 5.62
CA GLY A 92 11.70 -10.08 4.43
C GLY A 92 13.08 -9.59 4.01
N LYS A 93 13.15 -8.43 3.35
CA LYS A 93 14.38 -7.81 2.89
C LYS A 93 14.76 -6.61 3.73
N VAL A 94 16.07 -6.32 3.78
CA VAL A 94 16.62 -5.11 4.40
C VAL A 94 17.48 -4.40 3.37
N TRP A 95 17.23 -3.12 3.14
CA TRP A 95 18.08 -2.24 2.33
C TRP A 95 18.97 -1.41 3.24
N ILE A 96 20.29 -1.55 3.07
CA ILE A 96 21.29 -0.76 3.76
C ILE A 96 21.96 0.13 2.71
N GLY A 97 21.56 1.39 2.64
CA GLY A 97 21.88 2.26 1.52
C GLY A 97 21.35 1.68 0.20
N LYS A 98 22.26 1.27 -0.69
CA LYS A 98 21.92 0.66 -2.00
C LYS A 98 21.94 -0.87 -2.00
N ASN A 99 22.47 -1.49 -0.94
CA ASN A 99 22.60 -2.94 -0.84
C ASN A 99 21.32 -3.57 -0.31
N VAL A 100 20.96 -4.73 -0.84
CA VAL A 100 19.76 -5.48 -0.47
C VAL A 100 20.16 -6.83 0.11
N HIS A 101 19.67 -7.14 1.30
CA HIS A 101 19.92 -8.36 2.02
C HIS A 101 18.60 -9.06 2.36
N ASN A 102 18.57 -10.39 2.38
CA ASN A 102 17.45 -11.15 2.93
C ASN A 102 17.61 -11.24 4.46
N TYR A 103 16.51 -11.07 5.19
CA TYR A 103 16.56 -11.19 6.65
C TYR A 103 15.95 -12.54 7.08
N PRO A 104 16.57 -13.24 8.08
CA PRO A 104 17.83 -12.90 8.73
C PRO A 104 19.07 -13.23 7.87
N ALA A 105 20.15 -12.49 8.07
CA ALA A 105 21.46 -12.77 7.46
C ALA A 105 22.59 -12.37 8.42
N ASP A 106 23.74 -13.05 8.33
CA ASP A 106 24.87 -12.88 9.26
C ASP A 106 25.49 -11.47 9.20
N ASP A 107 25.35 -10.77 8.08
CA ASP A 107 25.85 -9.43 7.86
C ASP A 107 24.87 -8.33 8.37
N ILE A 108 23.66 -8.72 8.83
CA ILE A 108 22.70 -7.79 9.42
C ILE A 108 22.76 -7.92 10.96
N GLN A 109 23.43 -6.95 11.59
CA GLN A 109 23.61 -6.90 13.05
C GLN A 109 22.38 -6.29 13.76
N LEU A 110 21.17 -6.57 13.26
CA LEU A 110 19.92 -6.08 13.81
C LEU A 110 19.02 -7.25 14.22
N THR A 111 18.43 -7.16 15.39
CA THR A 111 17.46 -8.12 15.92
C THR A 111 16.05 -7.54 15.82
N LEU A 112 15.10 -8.35 15.35
CA LEU A 112 13.69 -7.97 15.25
C LEU A 112 13.00 -8.11 16.62
N PHE A 113 12.24 -7.08 16.98
CA PHE A 113 11.24 -7.05 18.03
C PHE A 113 9.88 -6.79 17.36
N ASP A 114 9.00 -7.77 17.43
CA ASP A 114 7.81 -7.86 16.59
C ASP A 114 6.61 -7.02 17.05
N GLY A 115 6.73 -6.31 18.17
CA GLY A 115 5.68 -5.44 18.69
C GLY A 115 4.59 -6.13 19.50
N LYS A 116 4.85 -7.32 20.06
CA LYS A 116 3.91 -7.99 20.97
C LYS A 116 3.74 -7.21 22.28
N GLU A 117 2.57 -7.35 22.91
CA GLU A 117 2.26 -6.70 24.21
C GLU A 117 3.24 -7.10 25.34
N ASN A 118 3.74 -8.33 25.33
CA ASN A 118 4.68 -8.86 26.33
C ASN A 118 6.15 -8.76 25.89
N GLN A 119 6.45 -7.92 24.91
CA GLN A 119 7.78 -7.70 24.38
C GLN A 119 8.75 -7.25 25.47
N GLN A 120 9.95 -7.82 25.46
CA GLN A 120 11.00 -7.45 26.44
C GLN A 120 11.90 -6.36 25.85
N PRO A 121 12.50 -5.51 26.69
CA PRO A 121 13.49 -4.54 26.23
C PRO A 121 14.69 -5.25 25.56
N TRP A 122 15.36 -4.54 24.67
CA TRP A 122 16.59 -5.04 24.07
C TRP A 122 17.64 -5.35 25.14
N ALA A 123 18.19 -6.59 25.16
CA ALA A 123 19.12 -7.06 26.19
C ALA A 123 20.38 -6.18 26.33
N TYR A 124 20.84 -5.57 25.24
CA TYR A 124 21.95 -4.62 25.27
C TYR A 124 21.65 -3.40 26.15
N THR A 125 20.49 -2.77 25.94
CA THR A 125 20.08 -1.63 26.77
C THR A 125 19.83 -2.03 28.22
N GLN A 126 19.25 -3.20 28.47
CA GLN A 126 19.08 -3.73 29.83
C GLN A 126 20.43 -3.89 30.57
N GLY A 127 21.47 -4.33 29.84
CA GLY A 127 22.79 -4.54 30.45
C GLY A 127 23.62 -3.28 30.61
N LYS A 128 23.55 -2.32 29.68
CA LYS A 128 24.41 -1.13 29.67
C LYS A 128 23.71 0.13 30.14
N HIS A 129 22.42 0.28 29.86
CA HIS A 129 21.62 1.49 30.13
C HIS A 129 20.25 1.10 30.70
N PRO A 130 20.18 0.43 31.87
CA PRO A 130 18.92 -0.07 32.42
C PRO A 130 17.87 1.01 32.63
N GLU A 131 18.28 2.24 32.89
CA GLU A 131 17.39 3.40 33.03
C GLU A 131 16.72 3.84 31.71
N LYS A 132 17.27 3.43 30.57
CA LYS A 132 16.75 3.72 29.20
C LYS A 132 16.13 2.49 28.54
N ALA A 133 16.15 1.34 29.21
CA ALA A 133 15.68 0.06 28.64
C ALA A 133 14.15 -0.01 28.63
N LEU A 134 13.53 0.38 27.53
CA LEU A 134 12.08 0.35 27.33
C LEU A 134 11.67 -0.82 26.44
N PRO A 135 10.57 -1.54 26.74
CA PRO A 135 10.09 -2.66 25.96
C PRO A 135 9.36 -2.28 24.68
N TYR A 136 8.83 -1.04 24.58
CA TYR A 136 8.01 -0.54 23.45
C TYR A 136 6.90 -1.53 23.04
N PRO A 137 6.00 -1.95 23.95
CA PRO A 137 4.90 -2.83 23.60
C PRO A 137 4.01 -2.19 22.52
N GLY A 138 3.55 -2.99 21.57
CA GLY A 138 2.76 -2.49 20.44
C GLY A 138 3.57 -1.82 19.32
N LEU A 139 4.89 -1.65 19.46
CA LEU A 139 5.78 -1.12 18.43
C LEU A 139 6.73 -2.21 17.92
N ALA A 140 6.68 -2.49 16.63
CA ALA A 140 7.70 -3.30 15.97
C ALA A 140 8.94 -2.47 15.68
N TYR A 141 10.13 -2.99 16.02
CA TYR A 141 11.40 -2.30 15.82
C TYR A 141 12.55 -3.27 15.56
N MET A 142 13.64 -2.73 15.00
CA MET A 142 14.92 -3.42 14.85
C MET A 142 15.93 -2.79 15.78
N ALA A 143 16.73 -3.58 16.50
CA ALA A 143 17.75 -3.09 17.41
C ALA A 143 19.09 -3.79 17.19
N GLY A 144 20.20 -3.05 17.29
CA GLY A 144 21.53 -3.62 17.17
C GLY A 144 22.63 -2.60 17.31
N VAL A 145 23.87 -3.10 17.38
CA VAL A 145 25.08 -2.27 17.28
C VAL A 145 25.56 -2.33 15.85
N ILE A 146 25.43 -1.22 15.12
CA ILE A 146 25.75 -1.14 13.70
C ILE A 146 27.14 -0.57 13.46
N ASP A 147 27.83 -1.06 12.43
CA ASP A 147 29.08 -0.52 11.94
C ASP A 147 28.78 0.62 10.93
N LEU A 148 29.38 1.78 11.17
CA LEU A 148 29.26 2.99 10.37
C LEU A 148 30.41 3.15 9.38
N GLY A 149 31.40 2.24 9.38
CA GLY A 149 32.64 2.40 8.64
C GLY A 149 33.44 3.61 9.10
N ASP A 150 34.01 4.35 8.16
CA ASP A 150 34.87 5.52 8.39
C ASP A 150 34.11 6.86 8.40
N SER A 151 32.86 6.88 7.99
CA SER A 151 32.07 8.12 7.82
C SER A 151 31.43 8.66 9.10
N GLY A 152 31.22 7.83 10.12
CA GLY A 152 30.49 8.20 11.35
C GLY A 152 29.04 8.60 11.15
N SER A 153 28.48 8.43 9.95
CA SER A 153 27.07 8.70 9.64
C SER A 153 26.33 7.41 9.32
N MET A 154 25.08 7.33 9.78
CA MET A 154 24.23 6.14 9.59
C MET A 154 23.78 6.04 8.12
N PRO A 155 23.94 4.88 7.46
CA PRO A 155 23.30 4.65 6.18
C PRO A 155 21.78 4.61 6.32
N SER A 156 21.05 4.85 5.25
CA SER A 156 19.59 4.69 5.25
C SER A 156 19.23 3.21 5.38
N TYR A 157 18.31 2.91 6.30
CA TYR A 157 17.74 1.58 6.47
C TYR A 157 16.29 1.56 6.03
N ASN A 158 15.95 0.63 5.15
CA ASN A 158 14.56 0.32 4.78
C ASN A 158 14.31 -1.17 4.98
N PHE A 159 13.09 -1.52 5.32
CA PHE A 159 12.70 -2.88 5.68
C PHE A 159 11.47 -3.31 4.90
N GLU A 160 11.49 -4.51 4.32
CA GLU A 160 10.31 -5.20 3.83
C GLU A 160 9.58 -5.80 5.03
N VAL A 161 8.62 -5.06 5.55
CA VAL A 161 7.84 -5.46 6.71
C VAL A 161 6.67 -6.32 6.26
N LYS A 162 6.61 -7.56 6.76
CA LYS A 162 5.44 -8.42 6.71
C LYS A 162 4.56 -8.07 7.91
N GLY A 163 3.64 -7.15 7.71
CA GLY A 163 2.78 -6.62 8.76
C GLY A 163 1.69 -7.60 9.18
N ARG A 164 0.45 -7.11 9.32
CA ARG A 164 -0.70 -7.97 9.61
C ARG A 164 -1.12 -8.70 8.35
N LEU A 165 -0.86 -10.00 8.30
CA LEU A 165 -1.37 -10.90 7.26
C LEU A 165 -2.73 -11.41 7.73
N LEU A 166 -3.81 -10.76 7.25
CA LEU A 166 -5.18 -11.10 7.62
C LEU A 166 -5.57 -12.51 7.12
N GLU A 167 -6.73 -13.02 7.56
CA GLU A 167 -7.10 -14.43 7.40
C GLU A 167 -7.07 -14.94 5.96
N THR A 168 -7.51 -14.10 4.99
CA THR A 168 -7.54 -14.51 3.60
C THR A 168 -6.63 -13.63 2.73
N GLY A 169 -5.70 -14.28 2.04
CA GLY A 169 -4.68 -13.65 1.21
C GLY A 169 -3.78 -14.70 0.60
N ASP A 170 -2.63 -14.29 0.08
CA ASP A 170 -1.61 -15.19 -0.48
C ASP A 170 -0.38 -15.36 0.45
N GLY A 171 -0.46 -14.87 1.69
CA GLY A 171 0.65 -14.86 2.65
C GLY A 171 1.61 -13.67 2.47
N VAL A 172 1.33 -12.78 1.51
CA VAL A 172 2.09 -11.55 1.22
C VAL A 172 1.15 -10.36 1.18
N ASP A 173 0.08 -10.47 0.39
CA ASP A 173 -0.98 -9.47 0.26
C ASP A 173 -2.29 -10.03 0.84
N VAL A 174 -3.18 -9.15 1.25
CA VAL A 174 -4.43 -9.49 1.92
C VAL A 174 -5.63 -9.28 1.02
N ASN A 175 -6.73 -9.97 1.34
CA ASN A 175 -7.99 -9.77 0.64
C ASN A 175 -8.61 -8.41 0.99
N PRO A 176 -9.07 -7.61 0.00
CA PRO A 176 -9.73 -6.33 0.24
C PRO A 176 -10.91 -6.39 1.22
N ALA A 177 -11.67 -7.49 1.23
CA ALA A 177 -12.78 -7.68 2.15
C ALA A 177 -12.32 -7.72 3.62
N ASP A 178 -11.22 -8.42 3.88
CA ASP A 178 -10.65 -8.51 5.23
C ASP A 178 -9.99 -7.20 5.64
N TYR A 179 -9.38 -6.50 4.71
CA TYR A 179 -8.82 -5.16 4.94
C TYR A 179 -9.94 -4.18 5.35
N ILE A 180 -11.06 -4.14 4.61
CA ILE A 180 -12.22 -3.30 4.95
C ILE A 180 -12.77 -3.67 6.32
N ARG A 181 -12.95 -4.97 6.62
CA ARG A 181 -13.42 -5.44 7.94
C ARG A 181 -12.50 -4.96 9.05
N TYR A 182 -11.18 -5.12 8.86
CA TYR A 182 -10.17 -4.70 9.81
C TYR A 182 -10.23 -3.18 10.09
N VAL A 183 -10.32 -2.35 9.05
CA VAL A 183 -10.43 -0.88 9.19
C VAL A 183 -11.65 -0.49 10.01
N LEU A 184 -12.79 -1.16 9.77
CA LEU A 184 -14.01 -0.89 10.53
C LEU A 184 -13.92 -1.35 11.99
N ASP A 185 -13.28 -2.49 12.23
CA ASP A 185 -13.04 -2.99 13.60
C ASP A 185 -12.13 -2.05 14.39
N LYS A 186 -11.11 -1.50 13.74
CA LYS A 186 -10.16 -0.55 14.35
C LYS A 186 -10.85 0.74 14.85
N ILE A 187 -11.86 1.23 14.12
CA ILE A 187 -12.65 2.40 14.52
C ILE A 187 -13.81 2.06 15.47
N GLY A 188 -13.81 0.87 16.07
CA GLY A 188 -14.80 0.44 17.05
C GLY A 188 -16.13 -0.02 16.45
N LYS A 189 -16.19 -0.33 15.14
CA LYS A 189 -17.40 -0.82 14.45
C LYS A 189 -17.40 -2.34 14.27
N LYS A 190 -16.92 -3.08 15.28
CA LYS A 190 -16.82 -4.56 15.25
C LYS A 190 -18.16 -5.27 15.00
N ASP A 191 -19.24 -4.75 15.57
CA ASP A 191 -20.58 -5.35 15.46
C ASP A 191 -21.32 -4.93 14.19
N MET A 192 -20.72 -4.08 13.36
CA MET A 192 -21.33 -3.61 12.13
C MET A 192 -21.46 -4.74 11.12
N GLN A 193 -22.69 -5.04 10.71
CA GLN A 193 -22.93 -6.01 9.65
C GLN A 193 -22.55 -5.41 8.29
N ILE A 194 -21.83 -6.21 7.50
CA ILE A 194 -21.48 -5.88 6.11
C ILE A 194 -22.16 -6.90 5.20
N ILE A 195 -23.21 -6.45 4.52
CA ILE A 195 -23.94 -7.28 3.57
C ILE A 195 -23.09 -7.49 2.32
N GLY A 196 -23.00 -8.74 1.84
CA GLY A 196 -22.26 -9.07 0.63
C GLY A 196 -20.75 -9.24 0.80
N LEU A 197 -20.21 -9.13 2.05
CA LEU A 197 -18.76 -9.20 2.30
C LEU A 197 -18.15 -10.52 1.83
N ASP A 198 -18.80 -11.67 2.06
CA ASP A 198 -18.29 -12.98 1.66
C ASP A 198 -18.29 -13.16 0.13
N ASN A 199 -19.34 -12.65 -0.53
CA ASN A 199 -19.41 -12.63 -1.98
C ASN A 199 -18.28 -11.75 -2.57
N TYR A 200 -18.05 -10.58 -1.97
CA TYR A 200 -16.97 -9.68 -2.37
C TYR A 200 -15.59 -10.29 -2.09
N ARG A 201 -15.41 -10.98 -0.96
CA ARG A 201 -14.17 -11.72 -0.64
C ARG A 201 -13.86 -12.76 -1.69
N LYS A 202 -14.89 -13.56 -2.08
CA LYS A 202 -14.76 -14.56 -3.15
C LYS A 202 -14.40 -13.90 -4.48
N TYR A 203 -15.08 -12.81 -4.85
CA TYR A 203 -14.79 -12.06 -6.07
C TYR A 203 -13.33 -11.58 -6.10
N CYS A 204 -12.86 -10.88 -5.06
CA CYS A 204 -11.49 -10.38 -4.99
C CYS A 204 -10.44 -11.50 -5.07
N LYS A 205 -10.70 -12.64 -4.44
CA LYS A 205 -9.83 -13.82 -4.51
C LYS A 205 -9.74 -14.38 -5.93
N GLU A 206 -10.88 -14.63 -6.55
CA GLU A 206 -10.95 -15.23 -7.90
C GLU A 206 -10.41 -14.27 -8.98
N ALA A 207 -10.60 -12.97 -8.80
CA ALA A 207 -10.04 -11.95 -9.67
C ALA A 207 -8.55 -11.68 -9.41
N ASP A 208 -8.00 -12.23 -8.32
CA ASP A 208 -6.65 -11.93 -7.82
C ASP A 208 -6.44 -10.42 -7.69
N LEU A 209 -7.29 -9.79 -6.90
CA LEU A 209 -7.25 -8.37 -6.55
C LEU A 209 -6.80 -8.19 -5.09
N LEU A 210 -5.70 -8.86 -4.71
CA LEU A 210 -5.12 -8.74 -3.36
C LEU A 210 -4.32 -7.45 -3.23
N ILE A 211 -4.29 -6.90 -2.02
CA ILE A 211 -3.73 -5.58 -1.72
C ILE A 211 -2.85 -5.60 -0.46
N SER A 212 -2.00 -4.60 -0.33
CA SER A 212 -1.28 -4.26 0.92
C SER A 212 -1.45 -2.76 1.20
N SER A 213 -1.14 -2.32 2.42
CA SER A 213 -1.17 -0.89 2.78
C SER A 213 -0.32 -0.07 1.81
N PRO A 214 -0.76 1.14 1.42
CA PRO A 214 0.11 2.04 0.67
C PRO A 214 1.30 2.47 1.53
N PRO A 215 2.47 2.71 0.93
CA PRO A 215 3.61 3.26 1.64
C PRO A 215 3.40 4.75 1.90
N ASP A 216 3.90 5.25 3.01
CA ASP A 216 4.06 6.68 3.31
C ASP A 216 2.81 7.54 3.09
N GLU A 217 1.62 7.02 3.40
CA GLU A 217 0.39 7.80 3.31
C GLU A 217 0.03 8.45 4.66
N ASP A 218 -0.44 9.71 4.56
CA ASP A 218 -1.06 10.42 5.68
C ASP A 218 -2.27 9.65 6.23
N ALA A 219 -2.60 9.90 7.50
CA ALA A 219 -3.77 9.29 8.13
C ALA A 219 -5.05 9.67 7.37
N LYS A 220 -5.73 8.67 6.78
CA LYS A 220 -6.99 8.82 6.08
C LYS A 220 -8.17 8.42 6.95
N ALA A 221 -9.31 9.06 6.74
CA ALA A 221 -10.56 8.61 7.35
C ALA A 221 -10.92 7.19 6.84
N ALA A 222 -11.42 6.34 7.74
CA ALA A 222 -11.81 4.96 7.39
C ALA A 222 -12.75 4.88 6.18
N ARG A 223 -13.67 5.85 6.05
CA ARG A 223 -14.56 5.97 4.89
C ARG A 223 -13.80 6.14 3.57
N GLU A 224 -12.74 6.95 3.57
CA GLU A 224 -11.93 7.20 2.38
C GLU A 224 -11.17 5.94 1.97
N VAL A 225 -10.54 5.26 2.93
CA VAL A 225 -9.85 3.99 2.71
C VAL A 225 -10.80 2.94 2.10
N VAL A 226 -11.99 2.76 2.70
CA VAL A 226 -13.01 1.81 2.21
C VAL A 226 -13.44 2.15 0.79
N ASN A 227 -13.69 3.42 0.48
CA ASN A 227 -14.09 3.85 -0.86
C ASN A 227 -12.97 3.68 -1.90
N GLU A 228 -11.73 3.97 -1.54
CA GLU A 228 -10.57 3.77 -2.42
C GLU A 228 -10.39 2.29 -2.77
N ILE A 229 -10.44 1.41 -1.77
CA ILE A 229 -10.34 -0.04 -1.96
C ILE A 229 -11.48 -0.55 -2.85
N ALA A 230 -12.73 -0.15 -2.55
CA ALA A 230 -13.89 -0.56 -3.35
C ALA A 230 -13.77 -0.09 -4.80
N LYS A 231 -13.35 1.15 -5.03
CA LYS A 231 -13.14 1.70 -6.37
C LYS A 231 -12.05 0.95 -7.15
N LEU A 232 -10.92 0.64 -6.52
CA LEU A 232 -9.84 -0.12 -7.14
C LEU A 232 -10.24 -1.54 -7.51
N THR A 233 -11.13 -2.13 -6.74
CA THR A 233 -11.60 -3.51 -6.93
C THR A 233 -12.94 -3.60 -7.68
N ASN A 234 -13.38 -2.51 -8.28
CA ASN A 234 -14.63 -2.42 -9.04
C ASN A 234 -15.85 -2.89 -8.22
N ALA A 235 -16.06 -2.27 -7.08
CA ALA A 235 -17.20 -2.53 -6.20
C ALA A 235 -17.87 -1.23 -5.75
N TYR A 236 -19.17 -1.31 -5.45
CA TYR A 236 -19.90 -0.26 -4.74
C TYR A 236 -19.95 -0.57 -3.26
N VAL A 237 -19.80 0.49 -2.45
CA VAL A 237 -20.02 0.45 -1.00
C VAL A 237 -20.98 1.57 -0.62
N PHE A 238 -22.06 1.23 0.06
CA PHE A 238 -23.11 2.17 0.45
C PHE A 238 -23.85 1.69 1.70
N TRP A 239 -24.60 2.59 2.32
CA TRP A 239 -25.45 2.29 3.45
C TRP A 239 -26.81 1.77 2.99
N SER A 240 -27.26 0.69 3.60
CA SER A 240 -28.56 0.06 3.38
C SER A 240 -29.12 -0.40 4.72
N ASN A 241 -30.23 0.19 5.17
CA ASN A 241 -30.93 -0.18 6.42
C ASN A 241 -29.98 -0.30 7.63
N ASP A 242 -29.19 0.75 7.90
CA ASP A 242 -28.17 0.83 8.97
C ASP A 242 -27.04 -0.20 8.87
N LYS A 243 -26.89 -0.85 7.74
CA LYS A 243 -25.80 -1.79 7.44
C LYS A 243 -24.96 -1.28 6.29
N LEU A 244 -23.69 -1.64 6.28
CA LEU A 244 -22.84 -1.42 5.12
C LEU A 244 -23.11 -2.53 4.10
N LYS A 245 -23.36 -2.19 2.84
CA LYS A 245 -23.49 -3.17 1.74
C LYS A 245 -22.37 -2.98 0.76
N ILE A 246 -21.76 -4.09 0.34
CA ILE A 246 -20.70 -4.10 -0.68
C ILE A 246 -21.10 -5.01 -1.83
N VAL A 247 -21.02 -4.48 -3.08
CA VAL A 247 -21.48 -5.18 -4.28
C VAL A 247 -20.39 -5.09 -5.36
N PRO A 248 -19.81 -6.23 -5.80
CA PRO A 248 -18.95 -6.26 -6.97
C PRO A 248 -19.73 -5.89 -8.24
N LEU A 249 -19.11 -5.08 -9.11
CA LEU A 249 -19.74 -4.58 -10.35
C LEU A 249 -19.35 -5.40 -11.60
N ALA A 250 -18.66 -6.53 -11.45
CA ALA A 250 -18.30 -7.35 -12.58
C ALA A 250 -19.55 -7.97 -13.23
N ASP A 251 -19.64 -7.86 -14.55
CA ASP A 251 -20.77 -8.30 -15.38
C ASP A 251 -20.63 -9.74 -15.90
N ARG A 252 -19.48 -10.36 -15.68
CA ARG A 252 -19.10 -11.69 -16.17
C ARG A 252 -18.47 -12.55 -15.07
N PRO A 253 -18.52 -13.88 -15.20
CA PRO A 253 -17.80 -14.77 -14.29
C PRO A 253 -16.29 -14.52 -14.31
N VAL A 254 -15.67 -14.66 -13.12
CA VAL A 254 -14.23 -14.58 -12.92
C VAL A 254 -13.81 -15.77 -12.05
N GLY A 255 -13.03 -16.69 -12.59
CA GLY A 255 -12.72 -17.94 -11.90
C GLY A 255 -13.99 -18.73 -11.51
N SER A 256 -14.12 -19.08 -10.25
CA SER A 256 -15.30 -19.76 -9.70
C SER A 256 -16.38 -18.79 -9.18
N TRP A 257 -16.15 -17.49 -9.28
CA TRP A 257 -17.15 -16.47 -8.94
C TRP A 257 -17.97 -16.08 -10.17
N ALA A 258 -19.27 -15.87 -9.99
CA ALA A 258 -20.15 -15.34 -11.01
C ALA A 258 -21.05 -14.26 -10.41
N PRO A 259 -21.38 -13.19 -11.19
CA PRO A 259 -22.33 -12.20 -10.75
C PRO A 259 -23.70 -12.84 -10.53
N ASP A 260 -24.38 -12.42 -9.47
CA ASP A 260 -25.77 -12.83 -9.25
C ASP A 260 -26.66 -12.03 -10.21
N LYS A 261 -27.23 -12.72 -11.17
CA LYS A 261 -28.22 -12.18 -12.12
C LYS A 261 -29.64 -12.63 -11.79
N THR A 262 -29.84 -13.30 -10.65
CA THR A 262 -31.16 -13.61 -10.14
C THR A 262 -31.77 -12.35 -9.52
N GLY A 263 -33.04 -12.08 -9.77
CA GLY A 263 -33.71 -10.92 -9.19
C GLY A 263 -33.55 -9.61 -9.99
N ILE A 264 -33.26 -9.70 -11.30
CA ILE A 264 -33.42 -8.53 -12.17
C ILE A 264 -34.89 -8.10 -12.12
N THR A 265 -35.10 -6.84 -11.72
CA THR A 265 -36.45 -6.25 -11.68
C THR A 265 -36.79 -5.69 -13.05
N ASP A 266 -37.84 -6.19 -13.67
CA ASP A 266 -38.36 -5.64 -14.91
C ASP A 266 -39.10 -4.34 -14.62
N LEU A 267 -38.76 -3.27 -15.31
CA LEU A 267 -39.37 -1.95 -15.21
C LEU A 267 -39.94 -1.58 -16.59
N THR A 268 -41.23 -1.36 -16.63
CA THR A 268 -42.01 -1.01 -17.82
C THR A 268 -42.51 0.43 -17.76
N ALA A 269 -43.15 0.90 -18.83
CA ALA A 269 -43.76 2.23 -18.88
C ALA A 269 -44.75 2.49 -17.74
N ASP A 270 -45.41 1.43 -17.23
CA ASP A 270 -46.41 1.53 -16.16
C ASP A 270 -45.78 1.77 -14.78
N ASP A 271 -44.47 1.46 -14.62
CA ASP A 271 -43.73 1.61 -13.36
C ASP A 271 -43.11 3.01 -13.20
N PHE A 272 -42.96 3.72 -14.32
CA PHE A 272 -42.29 5.03 -14.29
C PHE A 272 -43.27 6.18 -14.02
N LEU A 273 -42.87 7.09 -13.15
CA LEU A 273 -43.54 8.35 -12.94
C LEU A 273 -43.04 9.43 -13.90
N PRO A 274 -43.94 10.28 -14.44
CA PRO A 274 -43.56 11.36 -15.35
C PRO A 274 -42.54 12.31 -14.71
N GLN A 275 -41.51 12.65 -15.47
CA GLN A 275 -40.55 13.67 -15.10
C GLN A 275 -40.99 15.06 -15.62
N SER A 276 -40.21 16.10 -15.26
CA SER A 276 -40.40 17.44 -15.82
C SER A 276 -40.31 17.39 -17.36
N GLY A 277 -41.40 17.77 -18.05
CA GLY A 277 -41.51 17.63 -19.51
C GLY A 277 -42.23 16.41 -20.02
N GLY A 278 -42.76 15.52 -19.11
CA GLY A 278 -43.60 14.37 -19.47
C GLY A 278 -42.88 13.11 -19.90
N ALA A 279 -41.55 13.13 -20.00
CA ALA A 279 -40.76 11.92 -20.29
C ALA A 279 -40.78 10.96 -19.09
N LEU A 280 -40.94 9.64 -19.36
CA LEU A 280 -40.86 8.59 -18.35
C LEU A 280 -39.41 8.25 -18.01
N VAL A 281 -38.61 8.01 -19.05
CA VAL A 281 -37.19 7.73 -18.91
C VAL A 281 -36.41 8.76 -19.74
N THR A 282 -35.40 9.35 -19.15
CA THR A 282 -34.44 10.20 -19.87
C THR A 282 -33.09 9.50 -19.91
N TYR A 283 -32.32 9.70 -20.97
CA TYR A 283 -31.00 9.11 -21.05
C TYR A 283 -29.95 10.13 -21.52
N LYS A 284 -28.74 9.98 -20.99
CA LYS A 284 -27.58 10.75 -21.40
C LYS A 284 -26.49 9.79 -21.85
N ARG A 285 -26.06 9.91 -23.08
CA ARG A 285 -24.93 9.13 -23.58
C ARG A 285 -23.65 9.94 -23.49
N LYS A 286 -22.57 9.30 -23.04
CA LYS A 286 -21.25 9.91 -23.03
C LYS A 286 -20.87 10.35 -24.43
N ASP A 287 -20.38 11.58 -24.55
CA ASP A 287 -19.86 12.11 -25.82
C ASP A 287 -18.68 11.24 -26.31
N SER A 288 -18.52 11.12 -27.63
CA SER A 288 -17.41 10.37 -28.22
C SER A 288 -16.05 10.95 -27.86
N SER A 289 -15.96 12.25 -27.56
CA SER A 289 -14.75 12.91 -27.10
C SER A 289 -14.34 12.48 -25.67
N ALA A 290 -15.30 12.05 -24.85
CA ALA A 290 -15.10 11.57 -23.48
C ALA A 290 -14.80 10.05 -23.42
N ILE A 291 -14.62 9.39 -24.57
CA ILE A 291 -14.23 7.99 -24.64
C ILE A 291 -12.72 7.92 -24.77
N TYR A 292 -12.09 7.41 -23.74
CA TYR A 292 -10.66 7.16 -23.71
C TYR A 292 -10.31 5.82 -24.35
N ASN A 293 -9.09 5.67 -24.85
CA ASN A 293 -8.57 4.45 -25.43
C ASN A 293 -7.22 3.99 -24.81
N GLN A 294 -6.74 4.75 -23.80
CA GLN A 294 -5.56 4.40 -23.01
C GLN A 294 -5.88 4.69 -21.54
N PHE A 295 -5.60 3.69 -20.66
CA PHE A 295 -5.96 3.72 -19.24
C PHE A 295 -4.71 3.44 -18.40
N PRO A 296 -3.95 4.49 -18.04
CA PRO A 296 -2.76 4.36 -17.21
C PRO A 296 -3.11 4.13 -15.74
N VAL A 297 -2.40 3.20 -15.10
CA VAL A 297 -2.48 2.87 -13.67
C VAL A 297 -1.08 2.91 -13.08
N GLU A 298 -0.87 3.75 -12.07
CA GLU A 298 0.36 3.79 -11.28
C GLU A 298 0.23 2.84 -10.09
N PHE A 299 1.23 2.00 -9.88
CA PHE A 299 1.29 1.01 -8.81
C PHE A 299 2.69 0.96 -8.20
N ILE A 300 2.82 0.24 -7.07
CA ILE A 300 4.12 0.01 -6.42
C ILE A 300 4.66 -1.35 -6.87
N ASN A 301 5.84 -1.39 -7.50
CA ASN A 301 6.40 -2.66 -7.96
C ASN A 301 7.32 -3.30 -6.92
N ARG A 302 6.80 -4.31 -6.19
CA ARG A 302 7.59 -5.09 -5.21
C ARG A 302 8.79 -5.77 -5.84
N ALA A 303 8.67 -6.26 -7.07
CA ALA A 303 9.76 -6.94 -7.78
C ALA A 303 10.89 -5.96 -8.16
N ASN A 304 10.57 -4.68 -8.35
CA ASN A 304 11.52 -3.60 -8.62
C ASN A 304 11.78 -2.74 -7.37
N GLY A 305 12.04 -3.37 -6.23
CA GLY A 305 12.42 -2.67 -5.00
C GLY A 305 11.38 -1.72 -4.42
N TYR A 306 10.10 -1.90 -4.75
CA TYR A 306 8.98 -1.04 -4.32
C TYR A 306 8.99 0.36 -4.98
N GLU A 307 9.58 0.48 -6.16
CA GLU A 307 9.50 1.72 -6.94
C GLU A 307 8.10 1.88 -7.58
N LYS A 308 7.69 3.14 -7.78
CA LYS A 308 6.45 3.46 -8.49
C LYS A 308 6.64 3.19 -9.98
N GLU A 309 5.73 2.42 -10.54
CA GLU A 309 5.69 2.12 -11.97
C GLU A 309 4.28 2.36 -12.52
N SER A 310 4.20 2.53 -13.82
CA SER A 310 2.92 2.68 -14.51
C SER A 310 2.73 1.59 -15.55
N VAL A 311 1.51 1.06 -15.61
CA VAL A 311 1.04 0.18 -16.69
C VAL A 311 -0.15 0.84 -17.37
N SER A 312 -0.42 0.46 -18.61
CA SER A 312 -1.56 0.98 -19.35
C SER A 312 -2.28 -0.13 -20.09
N TYR A 313 -3.61 -0.12 -20.05
CA TYR A 313 -4.42 -0.91 -20.96
C TYR A 313 -4.83 -0.06 -22.15
N GLU A 314 -4.70 -0.58 -23.37
CA GLU A 314 -4.88 0.16 -24.61
C GLU A 314 -5.80 -0.56 -25.59
N PHE A 315 -6.75 0.18 -26.16
CA PHE A 315 -7.52 -0.27 -27.31
C PHE A 315 -6.78 0.08 -28.61
N THR A 316 -5.87 -0.79 -29.03
CA THR A 316 -4.92 -0.55 -30.12
C THR A 316 -5.59 -0.13 -31.44
N GLU A 317 -6.74 -0.72 -31.76
CA GLU A 317 -7.48 -0.37 -33.00
C GLU A 317 -8.09 1.03 -32.93
N ASP A 318 -8.59 1.44 -31.74
CA ASP A 318 -9.11 2.78 -31.57
C ASP A 318 -7.97 3.82 -31.64
N ILE A 319 -6.79 3.49 -31.10
CA ILE A 319 -5.61 4.36 -31.18
C ILE A 319 -5.16 4.55 -32.64
N LYS A 320 -5.17 3.50 -33.46
CA LYS A 320 -4.84 3.60 -34.88
C LYS A 320 -5.81 4.52 -35.64
N ASN A 321 -7.09 4.45 -35.30
CA ASN A 321 -8.11 5.18 -36.03
C ASN A 321 -8.31 6.63 -35.54
N TYR A 322 -8.13 6.90 -34.26
CA TYR A 322 -8.51 8.15 -33.61
C TYR A 322 -7.37 8.85 -32.87
N GLY A 323 -6.16 8.26 -32.88
CA GLY A 323 -5.04 8.71 -32.06
C GLY A 323 -5.19 8.36 -30.58
N VAL A 324 -4.17 8.67 -29.80
CA VAL A 324 -4.15 8.41 -28.35
C VAL A 324 -5.09 9.36 -27.62
N ARG A 325 -5.99 8.80 -26.82
CA ARG A 325 -6.89 9.51 -25.90
C ARG A 325 -6.73 8.88 -24.53
N ALA A 326 -5.77 9.40 -23.75
CA ALA A 326 -5.45 8.86 -22.43
C ALA A 326 -6.43 9.36 -21.36
N ALA A 327 -6.90 8.46 -20.51
CA ALA A 327 -7.56 8.80 -19.26
C ALA A 327 -6.56 9.40 -18.27
N SER A 328 -7.04 10.03 -17.21
CA SER A 328 -6.19 10.42 -16.08
C SER A 328 -5.56 9.18 -15.45
N VAL A 329 -4.33 9.33 -14.94
CA VAL A 329 -3.64 8.24 -14.23
C VAL A 329 -4.44 7.85 -12.99
N THR A 330 -4.70 6.55 -12.84
CA THR A 330 -5.32 6.01 -11.62
C THR A 330 -4.23 5.55 -10.66
N ASN A 331 -4.20 6.12 -9.46
CA ASN A 331 -3.27 5.71 -8.41
C ASN A 331 -3.77 4.44 -7.72
N ALA A 332 -3.03 3.35 -7.88
CA ALA A 332 -3.31 2.03 -7.29
C ALA A 332 -2.19 1.63 -6.31
N HIS A 333 -1.86 2.50 -5.35
CA HIS A 333 -0.75 2.29 -4.42
C HIS A 333 -0.99 1.16 -3.40
N TYR A 334 -2.20 0.61 -3.33
CA TYR A 334 -2.50 -0.64 -2.62
C TYR A 334 -2.04 -1.90 -3.38
N VAL A 335 -1.62 -1.76 -4.63
CA VAL A 335 -1.26 -2.87 -5.52
C VAL A 335 0.25 -2.94 -5.72
N TYR A 336 0.81 -4.13 -5.52
CA TYR A 336 2.26 -4.33 -5.48
C TYR A 336 2.81 -5.24 -6.58
N THR A 337 1.95 -5.67 -7.50
CA THR A 337 2.34 -6.50 -8.64
C THR A 337 1.81 -5.92 -9.95
N LYS A 338 2.61 -6.07 -11.01
CA LYS A 338 2.26 -5.58 -12.35
C LYS A 338 1.00 -6.27 -12.89
N GLU A 339 0.86 -7.56 -12.63
CA GLU A 339 -0.26 -8.38 -13.10
C GLU A 339 -1.59 -7.86 -12.56
N ARG A 340 -1.64 -7.52 -11.27
CA ARG A 340 -2.83 -6.94 -10.63
C ARG A 340 -3.13 -5.53 -11.14
N ALA A 341 -2.10 -4.72 -11.34
CA ALA A 341 -2.25 -3.38 -11.91
C ALA A 341 -2.82 -3.40 -13.33
N VAL A 342 -2.38 -4.36 -14.17
CA VAL A 342 -2.93 -4.58 -15.53
C VAL A 342 -4.41 -4.96 -15.47
N LYS A 343 -4.83 -5.83 -14.54
CA LYS A 343 -6.25 -6.21 -14.37
C LYS A 343 -7.11 -5.00 -14.01
N ILE A 344 -6.62 -4.11 -13.15
CA ILE A 344 -7.31 -2.86 -12.80
C ILE A 344 -7.42 -1.96 -14.04
N ALA A 345 -6.34 -1.78 -14.80
CA ALA A 345 -6.34 -0.98 -16.02
C ALA A 345 -7.34 -1.53 -17.06
N GLU A 346 -7.38 -2.86 -17.26
CA GLU A 346 -8.37 -3.53 -18.11
C GLU A 346 -9.79 -3.27 -17.62
N GLN A 347 -10.05 -3.40 -16.31
CA GLN A 347 -11.37 -3.17 -15.75
C GLN A 347 -11.86 -1.73 -15.96
N LEU A 348 -10.99 -0.75 -15.71
CA LEU A 348 -11.28 0.66 -15.97
C LEU A 348 -11.59 0.93 -17.44
N ALA A 349 -10.82 0.31 -18.33
CA ALA A 349 -11.02 0.42 -19.77
C ALA A 349 -12.39 -0.16 -20.21
N ARG A 350 -12.75 -1.31 -19.66
CA ARG A 350 -14.05 -1.95 -19.93
C ARG A 350 -15.21 -1.11 -19.45
N ASN A 351 -15.16 -0.61 -18.21
CA ASN A 351 -16.20 0.25 -17.66
C ASN A 351 -16.39 1.49 -18.52
N ASN A 352 -15.29 2.16 -18.92
CA ASN A 352 -15.37 3.34 -19.79
C ASN A 352 -15.97 3.02 -21.16
N ARG A 353 -15.63 1.85 -21.73
CA ARG A 353 -16.07 1.45 -23.08
C ARG A 353 -17.53 0.99 -23.13
N TYR A 354 -18.01 0.30 -22.11
CA TYR A 354 -19.34 -0.35 -22.13
C TYR A 354 -20.39 0.40 -21.34
N GLU A 355 -20.04 1.12 -20.29
CA GLU A 355 -20.96 1.93 -19.50
C GLU A 355 -21.10 3.35 -20.11
N ARG A 356 -21.75 3.43 -21.27
CA ARG A 356 -21.84 4.69 -22.03
C ARG A 356 -23.11 5.47 -21.81
N THR A 357 -24.18 4.81 -21.42
CA THR A 357 -25.51 5.41 -21.32
C THR A 357 -25.96 5.40 -19.86
N GLN A 358 -26.31 6.58 -19.36
CA GLN A 358 -26.97 6.75 -18.07
C GLN A 358 -28.44 7.01 -18.29
N TYR A 359 -29.27 6.19 -17.65
CA TYR A 359 -30.72 6.35 -17.64
C TYR A 359 -31.13 7.02 -16.33
N THR A 360 -32.10 7.93 -16.40
CA THR A 360 -32.68 8.58 -15.23
C THR A 360 -34.19 8.45 -15.32
N PHE A 361 -34.81 7.98 -14.26
CA PHE A 361 -36.25 7.74 -14.16
C PHE A 361 -36.74 7.95 -12.73
N LYS A 362 -38.02 8.13 -12.53
CA LYS A 362 -38.67 8.17 -11.24
C LYS A 362 -39.58 6.95 -11.09
N LEU A 363 -39.59 6.39 -9.89
CA LEU A 363 -40.39 5.22 -9.53
C LEU A 363 -41.35 5.56 -8.39
N ASP A 364 -42.43 4.82 -8.32
CA ASP A 364 -43.37 4.85 -7.19
C ASP A 364 -42.78 4.13 -5.96
N TRP A 365 -43.29 4.45 -4.77
CA TRP A 365 -42.89 3.87 -3.50
C TRP A 365 -43.03 2.35 -3.42
N SER A 366 -43.87 1.75 -4.24
CA SER A 366 -44.00 0.28 -4.34
C SER A 366 -42.67 -0.42 -4.68
N LEU A 367 -41.74 0.31 -5.31
CA LEU A 367 -40.42 -0.14 -5.73
C LEU A 367 -39.29 0.35 -4.82
N CYS A 368 -39.62 0.87 -3.62
CA CYS A 368 -38.65 1.40 -2.65
C CYS A 368 -37.60 0.36 -2.15
N ARG A 369 -37.81 -0.92 -2.46
CA ARG A 369 -36.87 -2.02 -2.13
C ARG A 369 -35.63 -2.05 -3.02
N LEU A 370 -35.64 -1.32 -4.15
CA LEU A 370 -34.49 -1.25 -5.05
C LEU A 370 -33.34 -0.46 -4.39
N GLU A 371 -32.14 -0.97 -4.55
CA GLU A 371 -30.93 -0.38 -3.97
C GLU A 371 -29.86 -0.12 -5.03
N VAL A 372 -28.85 0.67 -4.66
CA VAL A 372 -27.65 0.85 -5.51
C VAL A 372 -26.97 -0.52 -5.70
N GLY A 373 -26.57 -0.80 -6.93
CA GLY A 373 -25.99 -2.10 -7.32
C GLY A 373 -26.99 -3.14 -7.79
N ASP A 374 -28.31 -2.92 -7.62
CA ASP A 374 -29.31 -3.82 -8.16
C ASP A 374 -29.40 -3.71 -9.69
N LEU A 375 -29.74 -4.83 -10.32
CA LEU A 375 -29.96 -4.90 -11.76
C LEU A 375 -31.43 -4.68 -12.08
N VAL A 376 -31.69 -3.80 -13.04
CA VAL A 376 -33.02 -3.55 -13.59
C VAL A 376 -33.01 -3.76 -15.09
N ARG A 377 -34.15 -4.18 -15.64
CA ARG A 377 -34.37 -4.26 -17.08
C ARG A 377 -35.41 -3.22 -17.47
N LEU A 378 -34.98 -2.25 -18.25
CA LEU A 378 -35.81 -1.09 -18.63
C LEU A 378 -36.47 -1.35 -19.99
N THR A 379 -37.80 -1.11 -20.04
CA THR A 379 -38.56 -1.11 -21.30
C THR A 379 -39.44 0.13 -21.34
N ASP A 380 -39.16 1.02 -22.28
CA ASP A 380 -39.99 2.18 -22.63
C ASP A 380 -39.98 2.38 -24.14
N GLU A 381 -41.03 1.91 -24.82
CA GLU A 381 -41.17 1.96 -26.26
C GLU A 381 -41.16 3.40 -26.80
N ASN A 382 -41.71 4.36 -26.02
CA ASN A 382 -41.75 5.75 -26.43
C ASN A 382 -40.37 6.39 -26.49
N SER A 383 -39.46 5.96 -25.63
CA SER A 383 -38.06 6.40 -25.61
C SER A 383 -37.12 5.49 -26.43
N GLY A 384 -37.66 4.46 -27.09
CA GLY A 384 -36.88 3.48 -27.88
C GLY A 384 -35.99 2.59 -27.03
N ILE A 385 -36.39 2.32 -25.78
CA ILE A 385 -35.65 1.45 -24.83
C ILE A 385 -36.37 0.10 -24.79
N PHE A 386 -35.63 -0.97 -25.18
CA PHE A 386 -36.17 -2.32 -25.24
C PHE A 386 -35.30 -3.26 -24.42
N GLU A 387 -35.85 -3.80 -23.32
CA GLU A 387 -35.19 -4.78 -22.44
C GLU A 387 -33.74 -4.44 -22.06
N GLN A 388 -33.44 -3.14 -21.90
CA GLN A 388 -32.11 -2.69 -21.58
C GLN A 388 -31.75 -2.99 -20.12
N VAL A 389 -30.78 -3.89 -19.91
CA VAL A 389 -30.27 -4.17 -18.57
C VAL A 389 -29.35 -3.04 -18.14
N ALA A 390 -29.59 -2.53 -16.94
CA ALA A 390 -28.80 -1.48 -16.29
C ALA A 390 -28.56 -1.80 -14.82
N VAL A 391 -27.49 -1.25 -14.26
CA VAL A 391 -27.22 -1.29 -12.82
C VAL A 391 -27.61 0.06 -12.23
N ILE A 392 -28.27 0.04 -11.08
CA ILE A 392 -28.60 1.25 -10.33
C ILE A 392 -27.32 1.79 -9.70
N ASN A 393 -26.92 3.00 -10.09
CA ASN A 393 -25.71 3.65 -9.58
C ASN A 393 -25.97 4.77 -8.56
N GLY A 394 -27.22 5.16 -8.39
CA GLY A 394 -27.63 6.17 -7.43
C GLY A 394 -29.14 6.24 -7.29
N ILE A 395 -29.62 6.50 -6.08
CA ILE A 395 -31.02 6.69 -5.73
C ILE A 395 -31.12 7.99 -4.95
N THR A 396 -32.12 8.80 -5.29
CA THR A 396 -32.48 9.98 -4.52
C THR A 396 -33.94 9.84 -4.10
N GLU A 397 -34.19 9.81 -2.82
CA GLU A 397 -35.54 9.77 -2.28
C GLU A 397 -36.14 11.18 -2.36
N GLY A 398 -37.30 11.28 -2.97
CA GLY A 398 -38.08 12.51 -3.05
C GLY A 398 -39.13 12.57 -1.93
N THR A 399 -39.55 13.76 -1.62
CA THR A 399 -40.64 14.02 -0.65
C THR A 399 -41.97 14.35 -1.32
N ASP A 400 -42.01 14.28 -2.67
CA ASP A 400 -43.18 14.68 -3.46
C ASP A 400 -44.08 13.50 -3.82
#